data_22f9af7fb95a22511d2426dba4d56426
#
_entry.id   22f9af7fb95a22511d2426dba4d56426
#
_cell.length_a   1.000
_cell.length_b   1.000
_cell.length_c   1.000
_cell.angle_alpha   90.00
_cell.angle_beta   90.00
_cell.angle_gamma   90.00
#
_symmetry.space_group_name_H-M   'P 1'
#
loop_
_entity.id
_entity.type
_entity.pdbx_description
1 polymer ?
#
loop_
_entity_poly.entity_id
_entity_poly.type
_entity_poly.pdbx_seq_one_letter_code
_entity_poly.pdbx_strand_id
1 'polypeptide(L)'
;MKPLVLTVDRWNPDPSAIKQAACVLADGGLVAFPTETVYGLGANALLGEAVAKIFAAKGRPADNPLIVHVASPEDVDKIAFVDERARRLMELFWPGPLTLVLVAKEDVPSITRAGLSTVAVRMPSHPVALALIEEARCPVAAPSANRSGRPSPTNAQAVMDDLNGAVDVVIDAGPTDVGVESTVVDATGPDLVLLRPGGLPVEKLIAVEDVVLPQGEEIKRRSPGTRHRHYAPSVPLVLWEEDDRTWGKFLSRNTAVGYVGIRKPPVAVAAEVRFESIDGYARGLFSALRYLEKRHVDIIVADWPEEKGLGLALRDRLRRASAMEEGDLPLP
;
A
#
# COMPACT_ATOMS: atom_id res chain seq x y z
N MET A 1 -0.12 -7.63 24.15
CA MET A 1 0.21 -9.08 24.04
C MET A 1 1.07 -9.25 22.81
N LYS A 2 2.02 -10.19 22.75
CA LYS A 2 2.76 -10.45 21.48
C LYS A 2 1.80 -11.11 20.48
N PRO A 3 1.81 -10.73 19.20
CA PRO A 3 0.99 -11.40 18.20
C PRO A 3 1.45 -12.86 17.99
N LEU A 4 0.50 -13.70 17.62
CA LEU A 4 0.81 -15.02 17.11
C LEU A 4 1.40 -14.88 15.70
N VAL A 5 2.60 -15.43 15.46
CA VAL A 5 3.23 -15.43 14.13
C VAL A 5 3.05 -16.83 13.53
N LEU A 6 2.40 -16.89 12.37
CA LEU A 6 2.17 -18.11 11.60
C LEU A 6 3.04 -18.06 10.33
N THR A 7 4.12 -18.85 10.32
CA THR A 7 4.96 -18.97 9.11
C THR A 7 4.36 -20.04 8.20
N VAL A 8 4.08 -19.68 6.96
CA VAL A 8 3.45 -20.56 5.97
C VAL A 8 4.20 -20.53 4.63
N ASP A 9 4.11 -21.61 3.87
CA ASP A 9 4.54 -21.59 2.48
C ASP A 9 3.59 -20.69 1.65
N ARG A 10 4.16 -19.84 0.80
CA ARG A 10 3.36 -18.86 0.05
C ARG A 10 2.48 -19.49 -1.04
N TRP A 11 2.92 -20.61 -1.63
CA TRP A 11 2.23 -21.26 -2.74
C TRP A 11 1.30 -22.38 -2.27
N ASN A 12 1.63 -22.97 -1.13
CA ASN A 12 0.84 -24.06 -0.52
C ASN A 12 0.73 -23.78 1.00
N PRO A 13 -0.06 -22.76 1.40
CA PRO A 13 -0.18 -22.39 2.81
C PRO A 13 -0.84 -23.53 3.63
N ASP A 14 -0.29 -23.78 4.82
CA ASP A 14 -0.86 -24.79 5.73
C ASP A 14 -2.31 -24.45 6.08
N PRO A 15 -3.29 -25.33 5.75
CA PRO A 15 -4.70 -25.09 6.00
C PRO A 15 -5.04 -24.85 7.48
N SER A 16 -4.28 -25.45 8.41
CA SER A 16 -4.51 -25.28 9.85
C SER A 16 -4.14 -23.88 10.31
N ALA A 17 -3.02 -23.35 9.81
CA ALA A 17 -2.58 -21.97 10.08
C ALA A 17 -3.56 -20.94 9.47
N ILE A 18 -4.01 -21.17 8.24
CA ILE A 18 -5.00 -20.31 7.59
C ILE A 18 -6.31 -20.31 8.37
N LYS A 19 -6.81 -21.48 8.77
CA LYS A 19 -8.04 -21.60 9.58
C LYS A 19 -7.92 -20.87 10.92
N GLN A 20 -6.78 -20.98 11.60
CA GLN A 20 -6.56 -20.29 12.87
C GLN A 20 -6.63 -18.77 12.68
N ALA A 21 -6.01 -18.22 11.63
CA ALA A 21 -6.07 -16.80 11.32
C ALA A 21 -7.48 -16.36 10.88
N ALA A 22 -8.17 -17.18 10.09
CA ALA A 22 -9.54 -16.91 9.64
C ALA A 22 -10.55 -16.85 10.80
N CYS A 23 -10.42 -17.73 11.79
CA CYS A 23 -11.23 -17.65 13.01
C CYS A 23 -11.05 -16.30 13.72
N VAL A 24 -9.80 -15.80 13.82
CA VAL A 24 -9.52 -14.49 14.43
C VAL A 24 -10.24 -13.36 13.67
N LEU A 25 -10.23 -13.38 12.33
CA LEU A 25 -11.00 -12.41 11.52
C LEU A 25 -12.50 -12.52 11.75
N ALA A 26 -13.04 -13.74 11.77
CA ALA A 26 -14.46 -13.99 11.99
C ALA A 26 -14.92 -13.49 13.36
N ASP A 27 -14.09 -13.66 14.39
CA ASP A 27 -14.33 -13.21 15.75
C ASP A 27 -14.07 -11.68 15.96
N GLY A 28 -13.79 -10.95 14.86
CA GLY A 28 -13.56 -9.51 14.89
C GLY A 28 -12.18 -9.09 15.41
N GLY A 29 -11.19 -9.99 15.37
CA GLY A 29 -9.78 -9.67 15.63
C GLY A 29 -9.05 -9.13 14.41
N LEU A 30 -7.75 -8.83 14.58
CA LEU A 30 -6.87 -8.26 13.58
C LEU A 30 -5.84 -9.27 13.09
N VAL A 31 -5.75 -9.47 11.77
CA VAL A 31 -4.75 -10.34 11.14
C VAL A 31 -3.93 -9.53 10.14
N ALA A 32 -2.62 -9.52 10.31
CA ALA A 32 -1.72 -9.02 9.27
C ALA A 32 -1.34 -10.15 8.33
N PHE A 33 -1.47 -9.92 7.02
CA PHE A 33 -1.26 -10.94 5.99
C PHE A 33 -0.59 -10.37 4.73
N PRO A 34 0.19 -11.20 4.01
CA PRO A 34 0.80 -10.78 2.75
C PRO A 34 -0.22 -10.69 1.62
N THR A 35 -0.02 -9.68 0.78
CA THR A 35 -0.58 -9.66 -0.59
C THR A 35 0.59 -9.60 -1.58
N GLU A 36 0.32 -9.63 -2.89
CA GLU A 36 1.36 -9.44 -3.90
C GLU A 36 1.93 -8.01 -3.87
N THR A 37 1.19 -7.05 -3.33
CA THR A 37 1.57 -5.64 -3.24
C THR A 37 2.34 -5.31 -1.98
N VAL A 38 1.67 -5.28 -0.84
CA VAL A 38 2.21 -5.01 0.50
C VAL A 38 1.47 -5.87 1.53
N TYR A 39 1.99 -5.98 2.74
CA TYR A 39 1.24 -6.60 3.84
C TYR A 39 0.04 -5.75 4.22
N GLY A 40 -1.14 -6.39 4.34
CA GLY A 40 -2.39 -5.78 4.79
C GLY A 40 -2.67 -6.06 6.26
N LEU A 41 -3.29 -5.09 6.98
CA LEU A 41 -3.86 -5.28 8.31
C LEU A 41 -5.36 -5.50 8.16
N GLY A 42 -5.78 -6.75 8.27
CA GLY A 42 -7.15 -7.20 8.00
C GLY A 42 -8.06 -7.22 9.22
N ALA A 43 -9.31 -6.86 8.98
CA ALA A 43 -10.45 -7.12 9.86
C ALA A 43 -11.68 -7.46 9.01
N ASN A 44 -12.68 -8.12 9.59
CA ASN A 44 -13.96 -8.34 8.93
C ASN A 44 -14.61 -7.00 8.54
N ALA A 45 -14.76 -6.76 7.24
CA ALA A 45 -15.23 -5.48 6.69
C ALA A 45 -16.68 -5.14 7.06
N LEU A 46 -17.47 -6.14 7.44
CA LEU A 46 -18.89 -6.01 7.80
C LEU A 46 -19.11 -5.79 9.30
N LEU A 47 -18.05 -5.91 10.12
CA LEU A 47 -18.10 -5.65 11.55
C LEU A 47 -17.46 -4.28 11.86
N GLY A 48 -18.28 -3.25 12.07
CA GLY A 48 -17.79 -1.89 12.34
C GLY A 48 -16.82 -1.81 13.52
N GLU A 49 -17.04 -2.60 14.58
CA GLU A 49 -16.15 -2.67 15.74
C GLU A 49 -14.78 -3.30 15.39
N ALA A 50 -14.76 -4.30 14.54
CA ALA A 50 -13.51 -4.90 14.05
C ALA A 50 -12.72 -3.91 13.19
N VAL A 51 -13.41 -3.18 12.31
CA VAL A 51 -12.82 -2.12 11.48
C VAL A 51 -12.28 -0.98 12.35
N ALA A 52 -12.98 -0.59 13.43
CA ALA A 52 -12.49 0.42 14.36
C ALA A 52 -11.16 0.06 15.01
N LYS A 53 -10.89 -1.23 15.26
CA LYS A 53 -9.59 -1.71 15.76
C LYS A 53 -8.45 -1.44 14.79
N ILE A 54 -8.68 -1.49 13.45
CA ILE A 54 -7.67 -1.13 12.44
C ILE A 54 -7.21 0.32 12.64
N PHE A 55 -8.15 1.25 12.77
CA PHE A 55 -7.81 2.66 12.95
C PHE A 55 -7.05 2.90 14.24
N ALA A 56 -7.47 2.25 15.34
CA ALA A 56 -6.79 2.33 16.64
C ALA A 56 -5.36 1.75 16.57
N ALA A 57 -5.19 0.55 16.01
CA ALA A 57 -3.90 -0.13 15.91
C ALA A 57 -2.86 0.68 15.10
N LYS A 58 -3.32 1.36 14.05
CA LYS A 58 -2.46 2.14 13.14
C LYS A 58 -2.25 3.59 13.59
N GLY A 59 -3.07 4.14 14.47
CA GLY A 59 -3.18 5.58 14.67
C GLY A 59 -3.65 6.30 13.39
N ARG A 60 -4.56 5.65 12.61
CA ARG A 60 -5.04 6.16 11.31
C ARG A 60 -6.26 7.04 11.51
N PRO A 61 -6.36 8.21 10.84
CA PRO A 61 -7.59 8.99 10.80
C PRO A 61 -8.76 8.21 10.19
N ALA A 62 -9.93 8.25 10.82
CA ALA A 62 -11.12 7.50 10.39
C ALA A 62 -11.80 8.05 9.13
N ASP A 63 -11.40 9.22 8.65
CA ASP A 63 -11.85 9.85 7.41
C ASP A 63 -11.23 9.27 6.13
N ASN A 64 -10.32 8.30 6.26
CA ASN A 64 -9.59 7.70 5.15
C ASN A 64 -10.14 6.28 4.88
N PRO A 65 -10.91 6.05 3.79
CA PRO A 65 -11.60 4.79 3.52
C PRO A 65 -10.63 3.62 3.40
N LEU A 66 -11.14 2.41 3.64
CA LEU A 66 -10.37 1.17 3.54
C LEU A 66 -10.68 0.45 2.22
N ILE A 67 -9.72 -0.34 1.76
CA ILE A 67 -9.93 -1.28 0.65
C ILE A 67 -10.47 -2.58 1.23
N VAL A 68 -11.59 -3.04 0.71
CA VAL A 68 -12.19 -4.33 1.05
C VAL A 68 -11.67 -5.38 0.08
N HIS A 69 -11.10 -6.46 0.62
CA HIS A 69 -10.55 -7.56 -0.14
C HIS A 69 -11.55 -8.72 -0.17
N VAL A 70 -11.69 -9.33 -1.35
CA VAL A 70 -12.57 -10.47 -1.62
C VAL A 70 -11.77 -11.65 -2.19
N ALA A 71 -12.29 -12.86 -2.07
CA ALA A 71 -11.67 -14.07 -2.65
C ALA A 71 -12.22 -14.42 -4.03
N SER A 72 -13.39 -13.89 -4.39
CA SER A 72 -14.01 -14.10 -5.71
C SER A 72 -14.68 -12.82 -6.23
N PRO A 73 -14.84 -12.66 -7.57
CA PRO A 73 -15.61 -11.55 -8.14
C PRO A 73 -17.08 -11.53 -7.68
N GLU A 74 -17.68 -12.70 -7.43
CA GLU A 74 -19.08 -12.85 -6.99
C GLU A 74 -19.31 -12.29 -5.58
N ASP A 75 -18.27 -12.27 -4.74
CA ASP A 75 -18.35 -11.67 -3.41
C ASP A 75 -18.54 -10.15 -3.44
N VAL A 76 -18.16 -9.51 -4.55
CA VAL A 76 -18.35 -8.06 -4.74
C VAL A 76 -19.83 -7.71 -4.79
N ASP A 77 -20.66 -8.56 -5.41
CA ASP A 77 -22.10 -8.33 -5.53
C ASP A 77 -22.81 -8.28 -4.15
N LYS A 78 -22.18 -8.77 -3.07
CA LYS A 78 -22.69 -8.66 -1.70
C LYS A 78 -22.48 -7.28 -1.09
N ILE A 79 -21.48 -6.52 -1.55
CA ILE A 79 -21.02 -5.27 -0.91
C ILE A 79 -21.07 -4.03 -1.81
N ALA A 80 -21.19 -4.20 -3.13
CA ALA A 80 -21.22 -3.10 -4.10
C ALA A 80 -22.16 -3.39 -5.26
N PHE A 81 -22.56 -2.34 -5.99
CA PHE A 81 -23.22 -2.44 -7.29
C PHE A 81 -22.16 -2.51 -8.38
N VAL A 82 -22.23 -3.54 -9.23
CA VAL A 82 -21.23 -3.82 -10.27
C VAL A 82 -21.91 -3.66 -11.63
N ASP A 83 -21.42 -2.72 -12.45
CA ASP A 83 -21.84 -2.58 -13.86
C ASP A 83 -21.00 -3.49 -14.79
N GLU A 84 -21.35 -3.50 -16.08
CA GLU A 84 -20.64 -4.33 -17.07
C GLU A 84 -19.18 -3.92 -17.25
N ARG A 85 -18.87 -2.63 -17.16
CA ARG A 85 -17.52 -2.13 -17.27
C ARG A 85 -16.65 -2.58 -16.07
N ALA A 86 -17.15 -2.43 -14.86
CA ALA A 86 -16.46 -2.91 -13.66
C ALA A 86 -16.24 -4.43 -13.72
N ARG A 87 -17.25 -5.20 -14.18
CA ARG A 87 -17.13 -6.65 -14.35
C ARG A 87 -16.05 -7.03 -15.34
N ARG A 88 -15.98 -6.35 -16.49
CA ARG A 88 -14.93 -6.53 -17.49
C ARG A 88 -13.54 -6.23 -16.93
N LEU A 89 -13.39 -5.17 -16.13
CA LEU A 89 -12.11 -4.85 -15.49
C LEU A 89 -11.70 -5.90 -14.47
N MET A 90 -12.64 -6.47 -13.71
CA MET A 90 -12.39 -7.59 -12.81
C MET A 90 -11.91 -8.82 -13.60
N GLU A 91 -12.58 -9.20 -14.67
CA GLU A 91 -12.20 -10.34 -15.52
C GLU A 91 -10.79 -10.21 -16.11
N LEU A 92 -10.37 -8.98 -16.47
CA LEU A 92 -9.07 -8.72 -17.09
C LEU A 92 -7.92 -8.62 -16.07
N PHE A 93 -8.17 -8.12 -14.87
CA PHE A 93 -7.12 -7.71 -13.95
C PHE A 93 -7.20 -8.33 -12.56
N TRP A 94 -8.22 -9.14 -12.25
CA TRP A 94 -8.31 -9.91 -11.02
C TRP A 94 -8.16 -11.42 -11.27
N PRO A 95 -7.51 -12.12 -10.33
CA PRO A 95 -6.86 -11.59 -9.12
C PRO A 95 -5.63 -10.74 -9.46
N GLY A 96 -5.44 -9.58 -8.74
CA GLY A 96 -4.33 -8.70 -9.06
C GLY A 96 -4.33 -7.34 -8.36
N PRO A 97 -3.36 -6.47 -8.72
CA PRO A 97 -3.12 -5.20 -8.04
C PRO A 97 -4.01 -4.05 -8.56
N LEU A 98 -5.26 -4.33 -8.92
CA LEU A 98 -6.29 -3.35 -9.26
C LEU A 98 -7.33 -3.26 -8.15
N THR A 99 -7.64 -2.03 -7.72
CA THR A 99 -8.73 -1.70 -6.81
C THR A 99 -9.77 -0.87 -7.57
N LEU A 100 -11.03 -1.28 -7.51
CA LEU A 100 -12.17 -0.57 -8.07
C LEU A 100 -12.94 0.15 -6.96
N VAL A 101 -13.20 1.45 -7.12
CA VAL A 101 -14.16 2.17 -6.29
C VAL A 101 -15.52 2.07 -6.96
N LEU A 102 -16.49 1.53 -6.23
CA LEU A 102 -17.83 1.20 -6.68
C LEU A 102 -18.88 1.80 -5.74
N VAL A 103 -20.12 1.92 -6.20
CA VAL A 103 -21.24 2.33 -5.33
C VAL A 103 -21.48 1.23 -4.29
N ALA A 104 -21.41 1.59 -3.00
CA ALA A 104 -21.52 0.65 -1.90
C ALA A 104 -22.98 0.23 -1.67
N LYS A 105 -23.18 -1.02 -1.24
CA LYS A 105 -24.44 -1.46 -0.63
C LYS A 105 -24.52 -1.05 0.84
N GLU A 106 -25.72 -1.03 1.40
CA GLU A 106 -25.99 -0.57 2.76
C GLU A 106 -25.34 -1.44 3.84
N ASP A 107 -25.15 -2.74 3.54
CA ASP A 107 -24.54 -3.70 4.45
C ASP A 107 -23.08 -3.37 4.80
N VAL A 108 -22.40 -2.53 4.00
CA VAL A 108 -21.03 -2.09 4.29
C VAL A 108 -21.07 -0.98 5.34
N PRO A 109 -20.48 -1.18 6.54
CA PRO A 109 -20.50 -0.18 7.60
C PRO A 109 -19.92 1.17 7.17
N SER A 110 -20.51 2.26 7.65
CA SER A 110 -20.06 3.63 7.34
C SER A 110 -18.58 3.85 7.68
N ILE A 111 -18.07 3.25 8.76
CA ILE A 111 -16.66 3.35 9.15
C ILE A 111 -15.72 2.70 8.13
N THR A 112 -16.11 1.61 7.48
CA THR A 112 -15.31 0.93 6.44
C THR A 112 -15.09 1.83 5.22
N ARG A 113 -16.09 2.60 4.85
CA ARG A 113 -16.10 3.52 3.71
C ARG A 113 -15.90 5.00 4.09
N ALA A 114 -15.51 5.27 5.35
CA ALA A 114 -15.29 6.64 5.87
C ALA A 114 -16.46 7.60 5.59
N GLY A 115 -17.70 7.11 5.71
CA GLY A 115 -18.91 7.89 5.47
C GLY A 115 -19.28 8.11 3.99
N LEU A 116 -18.50 7.61 3.05
CA LEU A 116 -18.78 7.76 1.61
C LEU A 116 -19.90 6.82 1.16
N SER A 117 -20.55 7.14 0.03
CA SER A 117 -21.51 6.27 -0.65
C SER A 117 -20.84 5.17 -1.48
N THR A 118 -19.50 5.12 -1.47
CA THR A 118 -18.69 4.21 -2.28
C THR A 118 -17.83 3.31 -1.41
N VAL A 119 -17.43 2.16 -1.95
CA VAL A 119 -16.49 1.22 -1.35
C VAL A 119 -15.40 0.88 -2.36
N ALA A 120 -14.15 0.81 -1.89
CA ALA A 120 -13.02 0.35 -2.68
C ALA A 120 -12.87 -1.15 -2.49
N VAL A 121 -12.85 -1.92 -3.60
CA VAL A 121 -12.83 -3.39 -3.58
C VAL A 121 -11.67 -3.90 -4.42
N ARG A 122 -11.07 -5.00 -3.98
CA ARG A 122 -9.96 -5.68 -4.68
C ARG A 122 -9.97 -7.18 -4.43
N MET A 123 -9.60 -7.95 -5.44
CA MET A 123 -9.23 -9.36 -5.30
C MET A 123 -7.72 -9.51 -5.44
N PRO A 124 -6.95 -9.74 -4.35
CA PRO A 124 -5.49 -9.87 -4.40
C PRO A 124 -5.08 -11.16 -5.11
N SER A 125 -3.86 -11.21 -5.68
CA SER A 125 -3.38 -12.43 -6.35
C SER A 125 -2.50 -13.33 -5.46
N HIS A 126 -2.23 -12.94 -4.23
CA HIS A 126 -1.39 -13.74 -3.33
C HIS A 126 -2.15 -14.95 -2.78
N PRO A 127 -1.65 -16.20 -2.94
CA PRO A 127 -2.37 -17.41 -2.53
C PRO A 127 -2.80 -17.42 -1.05
N VAL A 128 -1.93 -16.94 -0.16
CA VAL A 128 -2.23 -16.84 1.28
C VAL A 128 -3.37 -15.87 1.56
N ALA A 129 -3.42 -14.72 0.85
CA ALA A 129 -4.50 -13.76 1.02
C ALA A 129 -5.84 -14.34 0.56
N LEU A 130 -5.88 -15.00 -0.60
CA LEU A 130 -7.08 -15.65 -1.12
C LEU A 130 -7.56 -16.74 -0.18
N ALA A 131 -6.67 -17.65 0.25
CA ALA A 131 -7.01 -18.72 1.17
C ALA A 131 -7.55 -18.19 2.53
N LEU A 132 -6.96 -17.13 3.05
CA LEU A 132 -7.41 -16.50 4.30
C LEU A 132 -8.82 -15.91 4.16
N ILE A 133 -9.08 -15.15 3.09
CA ILE A 133 -10.37 -14.49 2.85
C ILE A 133 -11.47 -15.54 2.60
N GLU A 134 -11.16 -16.57 1.81
CA GLU A 134 -12.06 -17.68 1.54
C GLU A 134 -12.44 -18.44 2.81
N GLU A 135 -11.45 -18.84 3.62
CA GLU A 135 -11.68 -19.54 4.88
C GLU A 135 -12.41 -18.68 5.92
N ALA A 136 -12.15 -17.36 5.96
CA ALA A 136 -12.84 -16.42 6.84
C ALA A 136 -14.32 -16.20 6.44
N ARG A 137 -14.72 -16.54 5.22
CA ARG A 137 -16.06 -16.39 4.67
C ARG A 137 -16.67 -15.00 4.82
N CYS A 138 -15.82 -13.98 4.86
CA CYS A 138 -16.24 -12.58 4.94
C CYS A 138 -15.31 -11.70 4.12
N PRO A 139 -15.78 -10.56 3.58
CA PRO A 139 -14.92 -9.55 3.00
C PRO A 139 -13.97 -8.98 4.06
N VAL A 140 -12.72 -8.73 3.71
CA VAL A 140 -11.69 -8.27 4.64
C VAL A 140 -11.26 -6.83 4.33
N ALA A 141 -11.58 -5.89 5.21
CA ALA A 141 -11.06 -4.54 5.12
C ALA A 141 -9.58 -4.53 5.51
N ALA A 142 -8.69 -4.13 4.61
CA ALA A 142 -7.26 -4.14 4.89
C ALA A 142 -6.51 -2.94 4.26
N PRO A 143 -6.11 -1.94 5.05
CA PRO A 143 -5.03 -1.03 4.68
C PRO A 143 -3.67 -1.71 4.84
N SER A 144 -2.57 -1.08 4.40
CA SER A 144 -1.21 -1.59 4.67
C SER A 144 -0.95 -1.75 6.17
N ALA A 145 -0.18 -2.77 6.58
CA ALA A 145 0.01 -3.16 7.99
C ALA A 145 1.15 -2.39 8.69
N ASN A 146 1.23 -1.07 8.50
CA ASN A 146 2.18 -0.15 9.14
C ASN A 146 1.49 0.83 10.09
N ARG A 147 2.22 1.47 10.99
CA ARG A 147 1.77 2.70 11.64
C ARG A 147 1.47 3.77 10.58
N SER A 148 0.41 4.55 10.77
CA SER A 148 0.03 5.60 9.83
C SER A 148 1.20 6.55 9.58
N GLY A 149 1.42 6.90 8.29
CA GLY A 149 2.52 7.75 7.87
C GLY A 149 3.84 7.04 7.55
N ARG A 150 4.11 5.86 8.11
CA ARG A 150 5.34 5.08 7.91
C ARG A 150 5.38 4.37 6.54
N PRO A 151 6.56 3.96 6.03
CA PRO A 151 6.68 3.13 4.84
C PRO A 151 5.87 1.83 4.96
N SER A 152 5.16 1.43 3.89
CA SER A 152 4.34 0.21 3.91
C SER A 152 5.20 -1.04 4.11
N PRO A 153 4.73 -2.05 4.86
CA PRO A 153 5.51 -3.27 5.09
C PRO A 153 5.43 -4.20 3.88
N THR A 154 6.58 -4.69 3.45
CA THR A 154 6.73 -5.68 2.37
C THR A 154 7.21 -7.03 2.88
N ASN A 155 7.30 -7.20 4.22
CA ASN A 155 7.59 -8.44 4.91
C ASN A 155 7.00 -8.41 6.33
N ALA A 156 6.90 -9.59 6.97
CA ALA A 156 6.32 -9.74 8.31
C ALA A 156 7.14 -9.00 9.39
N GLN A 157 8.48 -8.92 9.26
CA GLN A 157 9.31 -8.21 10.23
C GLN A 157 8.96 -6.72 10.30
N ALA A 158 8.70 -6.08 9.16
CA ALA A 158 8.29 -4.67 9.11
C ALA A 158 6.91 -4.45 9.77
N VAL A 159 5.99 -5.43 9.67
CA VAL A 159 4.72 -5.42 10.40
C VAL A 159 4.97 -5.47 11.91
N MET A 160 5.83 -6.39 12.35
CA MET A 160 6.19 -6.53 13.76
C MET A 160 6.88 -5.29 14.32
N ASP A 161 7.75 -4.64 13.54
CA ASP A 161 8.43 -3.40 13.94
C ASP A 161 7.42 -2.26 14.20
N ASP A 162 6.34 -2.18 13.43
CA ASP A 162 5.35 -1.10 13.51
C ASP A 162 4.16 -1.40 14.43
N LEU A 163 3.64 -2.64 14.44
CA LEU A 163 2.36 -3.00 15.04
C LEU A 163 2.47 -4.07 16.15
N ASN A 164 3.67 -4.33 16.67
CA ASN A 164 3.86 -5.27 17.76
C ASN A 164 2.97 -4.93 18.97
N GLY A 165 2.13 -5.89 19.36
CA GLY A 165 1.16 -5.72 20.45
C GLY A 165 -0.18 -5.10 20.06
N ALA A 166 -0.35 -4.65 18.80
CA ALA A 166 -1.58 -4.06 18.29
C ALA A 166 -2.31 -4.95 17.26
N VAL A 167 -1.79 -6.14 16.98
CA VAL A 167 -2.35 -7.13 16.04
C VAL A 167 -2.38 -8.50 16.72
N ASP A 168 -3.40 -9.29 16.43
CA ASP A 168 -3.58 -10.61 17.07
C ASP A 168 -2.74 -11.69 16.38
N VAL A 169 -2.74 -11.71 15.05
CA VAL A 169 -2.00 -12.69 14.23
C VAL A 169 -1.22 -11.98 13.12
N VAL A 170 -0.02 -12.47 12.85
CA VAL A 170 0.78 -12.11 11.66
C VAL A 170 1.04 -13.40 10.87
N ILE A 171 0.57 -13.45 9.62
CA ILE A 171 0.92 -14.54 8.70
C ILE A 171 2.19 -14.13 7.95
N ASP A 172 3.25 -14.90 8.14
CA ASP A 172 4.53 -14.70 7.43
C ASP A 172 4.65 -15.69 6.27
N ALA A 173 4.58 -15.19 5.05
CA ALA A 173 4.84 -15.96 3.82
C ALA A 173 5.97 -15.34 2.98
N GLY A 174 6.90 -14.64 3.64
CA GLY A 174 8.03 -13.98 3.00
C GLY A 174 7.71 -12.60 2.40
N PRO A 175 8.60 -12.07 1.55
CA PRO A 175 8.47 -10.74 0.97
C PRO A 175 7.40 -10.69 -0.13
N THR A 176 6.83 -9.50 -0.36
CA THR A 176 5.86 -9.23 -1.43
C THR A 176 6.53 -9.07 -2.79
N ASP A 177 5.78 -9.28 -3.89
CA ASP A 177 6.33 -9.32 -5.25
C ASP A 177 6.41 -7.95 -5.92
N VAL A 178 5.42 -7.08 -5.66
CA VAL A 178 5.25 -5.78 -6.34
C VAL A 178 5.87 -4.64 -5.52
N GLY A 179 5.67 -4.65 -4.20
CA GLY A 179 6.28 -3.71 -3.26
C GLY A 179 5.63 -2.34 -3.17
N VAL A 180 4.70 -1.99 -4.06
CA VAL A 180 3.87 -0.79 -4.00
C VAL A 180 2.40 -1.18 -3.99
N GLU A 181 1.53 -0.36 -3.40
CA GLU A 181 0.10 -0.64 -3.26
C GLU A 181 -0.60 -0.74 -4.62
N SER A 182 -1.83 -1.26 -4.62
CA SER A 182 -2.67 -1.40 -5.80
C SER A 182 -2.95 -0.06 -6.50
N THR A 183 -3.16 -0.13 -7.80
CA THR A 183 -3.76 0.94 -8.60
C THR A 183 -5.22 1.08 -8.22
N VAL A 184 -5.69 2.31 -7.99
CA VAL A 184 -7.08 2.58 -7.59
C VAL A 184 -7.74 3.42 -8.67
N VAL A 185 -8.87 2.95 -9.17
CA VAL A 185 -9.70 3.66 -10.14
C VAL A 185 -11.13 3.81 -9.61
N ASP A 186 -11.71 4.96 -9.87
CA ASP A 186 -13.14 5.22 -9.64
C ASP A 186 -13.93 4.80 -10.87
N ALA A 187 -14.81 3.82 -10.70
CA ALA A 187 -15.69 3.28 -11.72
C ALA A 187 -17.16 3.63 -11.45
N THR A 188 -17.45 4.63 -10.62
CA THR A 188 -18.83 5.01 -10.26
C THR A 188 -19.49 5.94 -11.26
N GLY A 189 -18.70 6.65 -12.06
CA GLY A 189 -19.19 7.61 -13.06
C GLY A 189 -19.11 7.09 -14.50
N PRO A 190 -19.45 7.92 -15.51
CA PRO A 190 -19.34 7.56 -16.92
C PRO A 190 -17.89 7.30 -17.34
N ASP A 191 -16.94 8.03 -16.75
CA ASP A 191 -15.52 7.89 -17.02
C ASP A 191 -14.83 7.03 -15.95
N LEU A 192 -13.80 6.30 -16.34
CA LEU A 192 -12.89 5.62 -15.42
C LEU A 192 -11.82 6.59 -14.96
N VAL A 193 -11.78 6.92 -13.67
CA VAL A 193 -10.87 7.94 -13.14
C VAL A 193 -9.75 7.31 -12.32
N LEU A 194 -8.48 7.54 -12.69
CA LEU A 194 -7.34 7.08 -11.91
C LEU A 194 -7.23 7.90 -10.62
N LEU A 195 -7.47 7.28 -9.48
CA LEU A 195 -7.33 7.93 -8.17
C LEU A 195 -5.93 7.76 -7.56
N ARG A 196 -5.26 6.66 -7.85
CA ARG A 196 -3.92 6.36 -7.34
C ARG A 196 -3.18 5.41 -8.28
N PRO A 197 -2.03 5.79 -8.83
CA PRO A 197 -1.18 4.85 -9.54
C PRO A 197 -0.60 3.81 -8.57
N GLY A 198 -0.41 2.57 -9.02
CA GLY A 198 0.03 1.47 -8.17
C GLY A 198 0.58 0.28 -8.96
N GLY A 199 0.43 -0.93 -8.41
CA GLY A 199 1.02 -2.15 -8.93
C GLY A 199 0.52 -2.59 -10.32
N LEU A 200 -0.64 -2.13 -10.77
CA LEU A 200 -1.07 -2.27 -12.17
C LEU A 200 -0.64 -1.00 -12.93
N PRO A 201 0.30 -1.10 -13.91
CA PRO A 201 0.66 0.04 -14.75
C PRO A 201 -0.55 0.66 -15.44
N VAL A 202 -0.63 1.98 -15.48
CA VAL A 202 -1.79 2.71 -16.05
C VAL A 202 -1.94 2.43 -17.55
N GLU A 203 -0.85 2.16 -18.24
CA GLU A 203 -0.81 1.83 -19.67
C GLU A 203 -1.63 0.55 -19.98
N LYS A 204 -1.69 -0.40 -19.03
CA LYS A 204 -2.52 -1.61 -19.17
C LYS A 204 -4.01 -1.29 -19.09
N LEU A 205 -4.40 -0.32 -18.26
CA LEU A 205 -5.78 0.15 -18.18
C LEU A 205 -6.18 0.94 -19.44
N ILE A 206 -5.34 1.88 -19.87
CA ILE A 206 -5.57 2.70 -21.09
C ILE A 206 -5.68 1.83 -22.35
N ALA A 207 -5.03 0.67 -22.38
CA ALA A 207 -5.12 -0.25 -23.50
C ALA A 207 -6.51 -0.93 -23.67
N VAL A 208 -7.37 -0.89 -22.64
CA VAL A 208 -8.67 -1.57 -22.62
C VAL A 208 -9.85 -0.65 -22.34
N GLU A 209 -9.63 0.52 -21.75
CA GLU A 209 -10.65 1.51 -21.39
C GLU A 209 -10.08 2.93 -21.44
N ASP A 210 -10.94 3.91 -21.70
CA ASP A 210 -10.60 5.32 -21.58
C ASP A 210 -10.45 5.70 -20.11
N VAL A 211 -9.24 6.11 -19.71
CA VAL A 211 -8.90 6.45 -18.33
C VAL A 211 -8.60 7.94 -18.21
N VAL A 212 -9.37 8.63 -17.41
CA VAL A 212 -9.09 10.03 -17.06
C VAL A 212 -7.96 10.05 -16.00
N LEU A 213 -6.91 10.80 -16.31
CA LEU A 213 -5.81 11.10 -15.37
C LEU A 213 -6.09 12.50 -14.78
N PRO A 214 -6.73 12.60 -13.61
CA PRO A 214 -7.11 13.90 -13.09
C PRO A 214 -5.91 14.70 -12.62
N GLN A 215 -5.95 16.02 -12.83
CA GLN A 215 -4.98 16.98 -12.34
C GLN A 215 -5.60 17.75 -11.16
N GLY A 216 -4.90 17.84 -10.02
CA GLY A 216 -5.27 18.69 -8.90
C GLY A 216 -5.78 18.00 -7.63
N GLU A 217 -6.30 18.81 -6.68
CA GLU A 217 -6.64 18.39 -5.30
C GLU A 217 -7.92 17.54 -5.16
N GLU A 218 -8.78 17.53 -6.15
CA GLU A 218 -10.09 16.86 -6.09
C GLU A 218 -10.00 15.33 -5.91
N ILE A 219 -8.88 14.76 -6.33
CA ILE A 219 -8.55 13.33 -6.23
C ILE A 219 -8.36 12.88 -4.78
N LYS A 220 -7.84 13.77 -3.93
CA LYS A 220 -7.42 13.44 -2.56
C LYS A 220 -8.57 12.96 -1.67
N ARG A 221 -9.83 13.26 -2.02
CA ARG A 221 -10.99 12.94 -1.16
C ARG A 221 -11.56 11.53 -1.38
N ARG A 222 -11.34 10.90 -2.54
CA ARG A 222 -11.98 9.64 -2.95
C ARG A 222 -11.09 8.41 -2.85
N SER A 223 -9.77 8.57 -2.70
CA SER A 223 -8.82 7.45 -2.70
C SER A 223 -8.23 7.15 -1.32
N PRO A 224 -8.10 5.88 -0.94
CA PRO A 224 -7.33 5.48 0.23
C PRO A 224 -5.87 5.94 0.15
N GLY A 225 -5.35 6.55 1.25
CA GLY A 225 -3.93 6.92 1.36
C GLY A 225 -3.49 8.19 0.63
N THR A 226 -4.43 9.07 0.23
CA THR A 226 -4.10 10.30 -0.52
C THR A 226 -4.20 11.59 0.29
N ARG A 227 -4.77 11.55 1.52
CA ARG A 227 -5.13 12.75 2.30
C ARG A 227 -4.04 13.27 3.24
N HIS A 228 -3.11 12.43 3.68
CA HIS A 228 -2.14 12.76 4.73
C HIS A 228 -0.73 12.40 4.29
N ARG A 229 0.30 12.92 4.99
CA ARG A 229 1.70 12.49 4.79
C ARG A 229 1.78 10.97 4.92
N HIS A 230 2.30 10.32 3.91
CA HIS A 230 2.34 8.86 3.80
C HIS A 230 3.71 8.38 3.36
N TYR A 231 4.06 7.15 3.75
CA TYR A 231 5.28 6.45 3.32
C TYR A 231 6.59 7.09 3.79
N ALA A 232 6.49 8.05 4.72
CA ALA A 232 7.65 8.83 5.14
C ALA A 232 8.56 8.01 6.08
N PRO A 233 9.86 7.94 5.77
CA PRO A 233 10.86 7.50 6.73
C PRO A 233 10.94 8.47 7.91
N SER A 234 11.59 8.06 9.00
CA SER A 234 11.84 8.90 10.18
C SER A 234 12.86 10.00 9.91
N VAL A 235 13.70 9.83 8.92
CA VAL A 235 14.68 10.82 8.46
C VAL A 235 14.15 11.56 7.23
N PRO A 236 14.58 12.81 6.98
CA PRO A 236 14.18 13.56 5.78
C PRO A 236 14.49 12.79 4.49
N LEU A 237 13.60 12.88 3.52
CA LEU A 237 13.78 12.31 2.18
C LEU A 237 13.74 13.43 1.15
N VAL A 238 14.75 13.49 0.29
CA VAL A 238 14.88 14.46 -0.80
C VAL A 238 14.92 13.73 -2.13
N LEU A 239 14.24 14.29 -3.12
CA LEU A 239 14.19 13.72 -4.47
C LEU A 239 15.37 14.23 -5.29
N TRP A 240 16.04 13.32 -5.99
CA TRP A 240 17.06 13.66 -6.97
C TRP A 240 16.49 13.46 -8.38
N GLU A 241 16.07 14.54 -9.00
CA GLU A 241 15.53 14.53 -10.36
C GLU A 241 16.67 14.44 -11.40
N GLU A 242 17.15 15.56 -11.94
CA GLU A 242 18.22 15.57 -12.96
C GLU A 242 19.38 16.48 -12.57
N ASP A 243 19.24 17.27 -11.50
CA ASP A 243 20.15 18.35 -11.15
C ASP A 243 21.14 17.93 -10.05
N ASP A 244 22.43 18.05 -10.33
CA ASP A 244 23.52 17.79 -9.38
C ASP A 244 23.55 18.80 -8.20
N ARG A 245 22.79 19.90 -8.27
CA ARG A 245 22.68 20.87 -7.18
C ARG A 245 22.15 20.25 -5.89
N THR A 246 21.34 19.21 -5.97
CA THR A 246 20.86 18.44 -4.80
C THR A 246 22.04 17.92 -3.99
N TRP A 247 23.07 17.39 -4.64
CA TRP A 247 24.24 16.79 -3.99
C TRP A 247 25.19 17.83 -3.40
N GLY A 248 25.36 18.97 -4.08
CA GLY A 248 26.22 20.06 -3.61
C GLY A 248 25.80 20.61 -2.24
N LYS A 249 24.52 20.62 -1.93
CA LYS A 249 23.96 21.07 -0.64
C LYS A 249 24.40 20.20 0.55
N PHE A 250 24.61 18.91 0.34
CA PHE A 250 24.92 17.95 1.41
C PHE A 250 26.43 17.74 1.61
N LEU A 251 27.22 17.81 0.52
CA LEU A 251 28.68 17.60 0.58
C LEU A 251 29.40 18.64 1.44
N SER A 252 28.89 19.87 1.51
CA SER A 252 29.53 20.98 2.26
C SER A 252 29.32 20.90 3.77
N ARG A 253 28.50 19.91 4.29
CA ARG A 253 28.00 19.93 5.67
C ARG A 253 28.35 18.69 6.51
N ASN A 254 29.21 17.82 6.01
CA ASN A 254 29.55 16.55 6.68
C ASN A 254 28.30 15.69 7.04
N THR A 255 27.26 15.75 6.19
CA THR A 255 25.97 15.06 6.36
C THR A 255 26.10 13.59 5.97
N ALA A 256 25.66 12.68 6.82
CA ALA A 256 25.61 11.26 6.49
C ALA A 256 24.42 10.96 5.54
N VAL A 257 24.69 10.90 4.24
CA VAL A 257 23.68 10.71 3.20
C VAL A 257 23.42 9.23 2.96
N GLY A 258 22.15 8.81 3.05
CA GLY A 258 21.66 7.55 2.53
C GLY A 258 21.14 7.74 1.11
N TYR A 259 21.32 6.73 0.25
CA TYR A 259 20.84 6.78 -1.13
C TYR A 259 19.97 5.58 -1.47
N VAL A 260 18.89 5.82 -2.24
CA VAL A 260 18.03 4.78 -2.80
C VAL A 260 17.66 5.11 -4.24
N GLY A 261 17.87 4.18 -5.18
CA GLY A 261 17.53 4.41 -6.58
C GLY A 261 18.15 3.44 -7.57
N ILE A 262 18.13 3.80 -8.86
CA ILE A 262 18.68 3.02 -9.97
C ILE A 262 20.02 3.61 -10.42
N ARG A 263 20.08 4.95 -10.60
CA ARG A 263 21.29 5.63 -11.04
C ARG A 263 22.39 5.51 -9.98
N LYS A 264 23.63 5.59 -10.38
CA LYS A 264 24.75 5.67 -9.44
C LYS A 264 24.82 7.09 -8.87
N PRO A 265 24.89 7.28 -7.54
CA PRO A 265 25.09 8.59 -6.98
C PRO A 265 26.45 9.19 -7.45
N PRO A 266 26.52 10.49 -7.75
CA PRO A 266 27.74 11.13 -8.25
C PRO A 266 28.84 11.27 -7.19
N VAL A 267 28.51 11.00 -5.94
CA VAL A 267 29.39 11.14 -4.78
C VAL A 267 29.32 9.91 -3.88
N ALA A 268 30.33 9.70 -3.03
CA ALA A 268 30.27 8.67 -2.00
C ALA A 268 29.20 9.01 -0.96
N VAL A 269 28.42 8.00 -0.57
CA VAL A 269 27.35 8.11 0.43
C VAL A 269 27.62 7.18 1.61
N ALA A 270 27.00 7.47 2.77
CA ALA A 270 27.18 6.67 3.99
C ALA A 270 26.53 5.27 3.87
N ALA A 271 25.42 5.18 3.16
CA ALA A 271 24.74 3.92 2.86
C ALA A 271 23.98 4.01 1.54
N GLU A 272 23.97 2.96 0.75
CA GLU A 272 23.23 2.93 -0.52
C GLU A 272 22.44 1.64 -0.70
N VAL A 273 21.28 1.76 -1.39
CA VAL A 273 20.51 0.66 -1.93
C VAL A 273 20.21 0.97 -3.38
N ARG A 274 20.80 0.22 -4.30
CA ARG A 274 20.57 0.38 -5.74
C ARG A 274 19.83 -0.81 -6.33
N PHE A 275 19.01 -0.52 -7.32
CA PHE A 275 18.23 -1.48 -8.07
C PHE A 275 18.64 -1.47 -9.56
N GLU A 276 18.44 -2.59 -10.22
CA GLU A 276 18.79 -2.74 -11.64
C GLU A 276 17.63 -2.35 -12.58
N SER A 277 16.41 -2.23 -12.05
CA SER A 277 15.20 -1.95 -12.82
C SER A 277 14.16 -1.18 -12.02
N ILE A 278 13.19 -0.58 -12.72
CA ILE A 278 12.02 0.08 -12.13
C ILE A 278 11.22 -0.92 -11.26
N ASP A 279 11.03 -2.15 -11.73
CA ASP A 279 10.31 -3.18 -10.98
C ASP A 279 11.06 -3.58 -9.70
N GLY A 280 12.40 -3.70 -9.77
CA GLY A 280 13.24 -3.92 -8.61
C GLY A 280 13.14 -2.76 -7.60
N TYR A 281 13.14 -1.53 -8.10
CA TYR A 281 13.00 -0.34 -7.27
C TYR A 281 11.62 -0.29 -6.60
N ALA A 282 10.54 -0.57 -7.33
CA ALA A 282 9.19 -0.65 -6.78
C ALA A 282 9.09 -1.71 -5.67
N ARG A 283 9.60 -2.92 -5.94
CA ARG A 283 9.62 -4.02 -4.97
C ARG A 283 10.40 -3.70 -3.71
N GLY A 284 11.53 -3.02 -3.85
CA GLY A 284 12.47 -2.78 -2.76
C GLY A 284 12.33 -1.43 -2.05
N LEU A 285 11.56 -0.47 -2.57
CA LEU A 285 11.52 0.91 -2.06
C LEU A 285 11.30 0.99 -0.55
N PHE A 286 10.22 0.43 -0.05
CA PHE A 286 9.87 0.56 1.36
C PHE A 286 10.86 -0.16 2.29
N SER A 287 11.35 -1.33 1.87
CA SER A 287 12.40 -2.04 2.61
C SER A 287 13.71 -1.26 2.63
N ALA A 288 14.08 -0.61 1.52
CA ALA A 288 15.27 0.22 1.43
C ALA A 288 15.17 1.47 2.33
N LEU A 289 14.00 2.15 2.35
CA LEU A 289 13.79 3.28 3.25
C LEU A 289 13.95 2.87 4.73
N ARG A 290 13.35 1.74 5.13
CA ARG A 290 13.49 1.19 6.49
C ARG A 290 14.93 0.76 6.80
N TYR A 291 15.65 0.21 5.83
CA TYR A 291 17.05 -0.17 5.98
C TYR A 291 17.93 1.06 6.21
N LEU A 292 17.77 2.11 5.40
CA LEU A 292 18.56 3.34 5.49
C LEU A 292 18.31 4.06 6.83
N GLU A 293 17.09 4.10 7.34
CA GLU A 293 16.79 4.62 8.68
C GLU A 293 17.63 3.93 9.77
N LYS A 294 17.76 2.59 9.69
CA LYS A 294 18.54 1.80 10.65
C LYS A 294 20.06 2.01 10.51
N ARG A 295 20.53 2.69 9.46
CA ARG A 295 21.95 3.04 9.22
C ARG A 295 22.34 4.40 9.80
N HIS A 296 21.44 5.05 10.55
CA HIS A 296 21.71 6.34 11.18
C HIS A 296 22.20 7.41 10.19
N VAL A 297 21.58 7.46 9.00
CA VAL A 297 21.81 8.52 8.03
C VAL A 297 21.01 9.76 8.45
N ASP A 298 21.54 10.96 8.14
CA ASP A 298 20.88 12.23 8.46
C ASP A 298 19.77 12.55 7.45
N ILE A 299 19.93 12.09 6.21
CA ILE A 299 19.03 12.35 5.10
C ILE A 299 19.07 11.20 4.10
N ILE A 300 17.94 10.92 3.44
CA ILE A 300 17.85 9.98 2.33
C ILE A 300 17.67 10.78 1.03
N VAL A 301 18.52 10.52 0.05
CA VAL A 301 18.36 11.00 -1.32
C VAL A 301 17.77 9.86 -2.14
N ALA A 302 16.62 10.09 -2.73
CA ALA A 302 15.92 9.12 -3.57
C ALA A 302 15.98 9.52 -5.03
N ASP A 303 16.37 8.56 -5.88
CA ASP A 303 16.40 8.72 -7.31
C ASP A 303 14.97 8.86 -7.87
N TRP A 304 14.76 9.86 -8.75
CA TRP A 304 13.47 10.11 -9.37
C TRP A 304 13.33 9.25 -10.63
N PRO A 305 12.48 8.21 -10.61
CA PRO A 305 12.39 7.25 -11.72
C PRO A 305 11.67 7.84 -12.94
N GLU A 306 11.83 7.20 -14.11
CA GLU A 306 11.05 7.50 -15.30
C GLU A 306 9.55 7.24 -15.07
N GLU A 307 8.69 8.01 -15.74
CA GLU A 307 7.22 7.92 -15.65
C GLU A 307 6.66 6.85 -16.60
N LYS A 308 7.13 5.60 -16.42
CA LYS A 308 6.71 4.46 -17.25
C LYS A 308 6.51 3.22 -16.39
N GLY A 309 5.49 2.44 -16.67
CA GLY A 309 5.18 1.23 -15.93
C GLY A 309 4.95 1.52 -14.45
N LEU A 310 5.69 0.87 -13.56
CA LEU A 310 5.65 1.13 -12.11
C LEU A 310 6.29 2.46 -11.69
N GLY A 311 6.97 3.16 -12.61
CA GLY A 311 7.62 4.45 -12.32
C GLY A 311 6.63 5.52 -11.89
N LEU A 312 5.42 5.55 -12.45
CA LEU A 312 4.37 6.47 -12.02
C LEU A 312 3.96 6.23 -10.55
N ALA A 313 3.84 4.96 -10.17
CA ALA A 313 3.55 4.57 -8.78
C ALA A 313 4.70 4.95 -7.83
N LEU A 314 5.95 4.70 -8.24
CA LEU A 314 7.15 5.09 -7.49
C LEU A 314 7.18 6.60 -7.25
N ARG A 315 6.95 7.41 -8.30
CA ARG A 315 6.89 8.88 -8.21
C ARG A 315 5.83 9.34 -7.21
N ASP A 316 4.63 8.76 -7.24
CA ASP A 316 3.58 9.08 -6.26
C ASP A 316 4.03 8.77 -4.83
N ARG A 317 4.66 7.60 -4.59
CA ARG A 317 5.15 7.21 -3.26
C ARG A 317 6.30 8.08 -2.77
N LEU A 318 7.26 8.36 -3.62
CA LEU A 318 8.42 9.21 -3.30
C LEU A 318 8.00 10.65 -3.01
N ARG A 319 7.10 11.24 -3.84
CA ARG A 319 6.57 12.58 -3.58
C ARG A 319 5.84 12.68 -2.24
N ARG A 320 5.05 11.66 -1.86
CA ARG A 320 4.36 11.62 -0.56
C ARG A 320 5.29 11.38 0.62
N ALA A 321 6.38 10.64 0.40
CA ALA A 321 7.40 10.40 1.41
C ALA A 321 8.28 11.63 1.64
N SER A 322 8.55 12.40 0.58
CA SER A 322 9.39 13.60 0.63
C SER A 322 8.67 14.84 1.16
N ALA A 323 7.32 14.87 1.24
CA ALA A 323 6.46 16.05 1.49
C ALA A 323 6.99 17.01 2.59
N MET A 324 8.14 17.59 2.30
CA MET A 324 8.69 18.82 2.90
C MET A 324 8.44 19.89 1.84
N GLU A 325 7.76 20.96 2.21
CA GLU A 325 7.73 22.17 1.37
C GLU A 325 9.17 22.64 1.12
N GLU A 326 9.43 23.29 -0.03
CA GLU A 326 10.75 23.84 -0.38
C GLU A 326 11.19 24.91 0.64
N GLY A 327 11.38 24.61 1.85
CA GLY A 327 11.73 25.51 2.95
C GLY A 327 11.93 24.78 4.27
N ASP A 328 11.37 23.59 4.38
CA ASP A 328 11.35 22.76 5.60
C ASP A 328 12.51 21.76 5.70
N LEU A 329 13.59 21.92 4.95
CA LEU A 329 14.83 21.23 5.29
C LEU A 329 15.20 21.67 6.70
N PRO A 330 15.24 20.79 7.70
CA PRO A 330 15.82 21.14 8.98
C PRO A 330 17.28 21.49 8.70
N LEU A 331 17.53 22.78 8.62
CA LEU A 331 18.87 23.32 8.60
C LEU A 331 19.38 23.16 10.03
N PRO A 332 20.44 22.37 10.29
CA PRO A 332 21.10 22.42 11.58
C PRO A 332 21.68 23.79 11.84
#